data_ee96baa26775fa7db977c4e71aa9dcaa
#
_entry.id   ee96baa26775fa7db977c4e71aa9dcaa
#
_cell.length_a   1.000
_cell.length_b   1.000
_cell.length_c   1.000
_cell.angle_alpha   90.00
_cell.angle_beta   90.00
_cell.angle_gamma   90.00
#
_symmetry.space_group_name_H-M   'P 1'
#
loop_
_entity.id
_entity.type
_entity.pdbx_description
1 polymer ?
#
loop_
_entity_poly.entity_id
_entity_poly.type
_entity_poly.pdbx_seq_one_letter_code
_entity_poly.pdbx_strand_id
1 'polypeptide(L)'
;MVSTLKLPVGIDSFEKIRRNNFYYIDKTKLIEQLVETGGEVTLFTRPRRFGKTLNMSMLKSFFEVGTDESLFDGLYISGNKELCDKYMGKYPVIFLSLKSAEGRSFDDARYMITELIGREAEKFKFLEHSEVLSENDKDRYRAIISLCDGKYTMDEQLLVSSLQSLSQLLFIHYGQKAVILIDEYDVPLDKAFQNGYYKEMVSLIRGLFGKALKTNEFLQFAVLTGCLRVFKESIFTCLNNFEINSIVDIAHDEQFGFTDDEVRKLLTDYDRAERYPDVKEWYDGYHFGNTDIYCPWDVINFAKKLVWDPSARPSAFWINSSGNDMVKRFVDKADQTTRDEIEKLVAGGFVEKQLRLDLTYDEIDNTIDNLWSVLFTTGYLTKAGEVRLPDSESYAYKLVIPNKEVREVFVLQIQEWFKAVVAKDDDTMKLLSRAILDKDEKQIARQLNIVMSRMISILDTKASDDMKENFYHGLLLGLLRGSNPGWLIKSNRESGDGFSDILIKPEDPDAGIVIEVKYAKEMKNLDAACEAAMTQIKEKRYDEALRDEGRCDILAYGIAFCRKRCRVVGEKIND
;
A
#
# COMPACT_ATOMS: atom_id res chain seq x y z
N MET A 1 -15.23 -7.33 30.39
CA MET A 1 -15.18 -5.85 30.59
C MET A 1 -14.72 -5.26 29.28
N VAL A 2 -15.41 -4.24 28.77
CA VAL A 2 -15.00 -3.54 27.53
C VAL A 2 -13.67 -2.82 27.79
N SER A 3 -12.73 -2.93 26.89
CA SER A 3 -11.43 -2.25 27.01
C SER A 3 -11.63 -0.73 27.03
N THR A 4 -11.01 -0.06 27.99
CA THR A 4 -10.94 1.40 28.09
C THR A 4 -9.67 1.98 27.47
N LEU A 5 -8.77 1.11 26.98
CA LEU A 5 -7.53 1.52 26.34
C LEU A 5 -7.82 2.24 25.01
N LYS A 6 -7.00 3.23 24.68
CA LYS A 6 -7.11 3.93 23.39
C LYS A 6 -6.44 3.14 22.29
N LEU A 7 -7.03 3.12 21.10
CA LEU A 7 -6.40 2.49 19.92
C LEU A 7 -5.28 3.38 19.35
N PRO A 8 -4.07 2.82 19.05
CA PRO A 8 -2.87 3.57 18.72
C PRO A 8 -2.77 3.94 17.24
N VAL A 9 -3.77 4.66 16.69
CA VAL A 9 -3.73 5.07 15.27
C VAL A 9 -2.57 6.03 15.01
N GLY A 10 -1.65 5.64 14.12
CA GLY A 10 -0.51 6.47 13.71
C GLY A 10 0.60 6.62 14.76
N ILE A 11 0.62 5.75 15.77
CA ILE A 11 1.69 5.72 16.79
C ILE A 11 2.63 4.58 16.44
N ASP A 12 3.88 4.92 16.19
CA ASP A 12 4.97 4.00 15.84
C ASP A 12 6.04 3.86 16.95
N SER A 13 5.85 4.51 18.10
CA SER A 13 6.71 4.41 19.28
C SER A 13 6.12 3.44 20.30
N PHE A 14 6.82 2.33 20.56
CA PHE A 14 6.46 1.34 21.57
C PHE A 14 6.37 1.97 22.97
N GLU A 15 7.37 2.75 23.37
CA GLU A 15 7.39 3.44 24.65
C GLU A 15 6.16 4.34 24.83
N LYS A 16 5.80 5.11 23.80
CA LYS A 16 4.62 5.97 23.83
C LYS A 16 3.33 5.17 23.99
N ILE A 17 3.23 4.01 23.33
CA ILE A 17 2.07 3.11 23.45
C ILE A 17 1.97 2.62 24.90
N ARG A 18 3.05 2.13 25.49
CA ARG A 18 3.04 1.54 26.83
C ARG A 18 2.83 2.58 27.94
N ARG A 19 3.54 3.72 27.89
CA ARG A 19 3.43 4.78 28.92
C ARG A 19 2.06 5.46 28.93
N ASN A 20 1.39 5.55 27.78
CA ASN A 20 0.09 6.22 27.68
C ASN A 20 -1.10 5.24 27.66
N ASN A 21 -0.89 3.98 28.02
CA ASN A 21 -1.91 2.94 28.10
C ASN A 21 -2.74 2.83 26.82
N PHE A 22 -2.08 2.76 25.66
CA PHE A 22 -2.74 2.38 24.42
C PHE A 22 -2.86 0.86 24.33
N TYR A 23 -3.83 0.39 23.58
CA TYR A 23 -3.98 -1.02 23.27
C TYR A 23 -2.77 -1.50 22.45
N TYR A 24 -2.10 -2.54 22.90
CA TYR A 24 -0.93 -3.11 22.23
C TYR A 24 -1.18 -4.59 21.94
N ILE A 25 -1.04 -4.98 20.67
CA ILE A 25 -0.99 -6.39 20.28
C ILE A 25 0.46 -6.84 20.42
N ASP A 26 0.66 -7.81 21.30
CA ASP A 26 1.99 -8.23 21.73
C ASP A 26 2.77 -8.95 20.63
N LYS A 27 3.89 -8.38 20.23
CA LYS A 27 4.85 -8.94 19.26
C LYS A 27 6.24 -9.16 19.90
N THR A 28 6.33 -9.17 21.23
CA THR A 28 7.61 -9.30 21.92
C THR A 28 8.25 -10.69 21.77
N LYS A 29 7.52 -11.70 21.26
CA LYS A 29 8.09 -12.99 20.84
C LYS A 29 9.17 -12.82 19.76
N LEU A 30 9.12 -11.73 18.96
CA LEU A 30 10.15 -11.38 18.01
C LEU A 30 11.54 -11.26 18.68
N ILE A 31 11.61 -10.74 19.91
CA ILE A 31 12.86 -10.59 20.67
C ILE A 31 13.49 -11.97 20.93
N GLU A 32 12.70 -12.90 21.45
CA GLU A 32 13.14 -14.27 21.72
C GLU A 32 13.65 -14.95 20.45
N GLN A 33 12.87 -14.90 19.38
CA GLN A 33 13.23 -15.50 18.09
C GLN A 33 14.53 -14.90 17.53
N LEU A 34 14.74 -13.58 17.59
CA LEU A 34 15.97 -12.93 17.13
C LEU A 34 17.20 -13.36 17.91
N VAL A 35 17.06 -13.48 19.22
CA VAL A 35 18.18 -13.87 20.10
C VAL A 35 18.53 -15.35 19.91
N GLU A 36 17.52 -16.21 19.71
CA GLU A 36 17.71 -17.66 19.53
C GLU A 36 18.31 -18.00 18.16
N THR A 37 17.90 -17.32 17.09
CA THR A 37 18.48 -17.53 15.75
C THR A 37 19.93 -17.08 15.67
N GLY A 38 20.33 -16.06 16.44
CA GLY A 38 21.70 -15.61 16.57
C GLY A 38 22.31 -15.05 15.29
N GLY A 39 21.51 -14.59 14.34
CA GLY A 39 21.99 -13.96 13.11
C GLY A 39 22.75 -12.67 13.39
N GLU A 40 23.89 -12.46 12.71
CA GLU A 40 24.66 -11.22 12.88
C GLU A 40 23.92 -10.01 12.31
N VAL A 41 23.27 -10.18 11.16
CA VAL A 41 22.44 -9.15 10.52
C VAL A 41 21.15 -9.77 10.00
N THR A 42 20.01 -9.33 10.52
CA THR A 42 18.69 -9.81 10.11
C THR A 42 17.95 -8.72 9.33
N LEU A 43 17.51 -9.04 8.13
CA LEU A 43 16.70 -8.16 7.28
C LEU A 43 15.26 -8.68 7.20
N PHE A 44 14.31 -7.87 7.61
CA PHE A 44 12.89 -8.11 7.42
C PHE A 44 12.34 -7.30 6.25
N THR A 45 11.82 -7.99 5.22
CA THR A 45 11.08 -7.34 4.15
C THR A 45 9.59 -7.65 4.31
N ARG A 46 8.81 -6.61 4.58
CA ARG A 46 7.35 -6.68 4.78
C ARG A 46 6.68 -5.50 4.07
N PRO A 47 5.45 -5.64 3.60
CA PRO A 47 4.72 -4.53 3.00
C PRO A 47 4.62 -3.34 3.94
N ARG A 48 4.24 -2.18 3.39
CA ARG A 48 3.99 -0.98 4.20
C ARG A 48 2.84 -1.24 5.18
N ARG A 49 2.92 -0.64 6.40
CA ARG A 49 1.88 -0.67 7.44
C ARG A 49 1.68 -1.99 8.19
N PHE A 50 2.61 -2.90 8.08
CA PHE A 50 2.65 -4.17 8.83
C PHE A 50 3.43 -4.10 10.15
N GLY A 51 3.59 -2.91 10.74
CA GLY A 51 4.16 -2.75 12.08
C GLY A 51 5.69 -2.75 12.16
N LYS A 52 6.42 -2.62 11.02
CA LYS A 52 7.90 -2.62 10.99
C LYS A 52 8.52 -1.63 11.99
N THR A 53 8.18 -0.35 11.86
CA THR A 53 8.71 0.72 12.71
C THR A 53 8.38 0.52 14.20
N LEU A 54 7.16 0.04 14.50
CA LEU A 54 6.76 -0.24 15.88
C LEU A 54 7.59 -1.38 16.49
N ASN A 55 7.81 -2.46 15.73
CA ASN A 55 8.68 -3.55 16.18
C ASN A 55 10.13 -3.09 16.35
N MET A 56 10.66 -2.24 15.46
CA MET A 56 11.99 -1.64 15.62
C MET A 56 12.08 -0.77 16.89
N SER A 57 11.03 0.03 17.17
CA SER A 57 10.93 0.80 18.41
C SER A 57 10.85 -0.09 19.65
N MET A 58 10.16 -1.23 19.58
CA MET A 58 10.07 -2.22 20.64
C MET A 58 11.45 -2.88 20.89
N LEU A 59 12.16 -3.29 19.84
CA LEU A 59 13.52 -3.84 19.95
C LEU A 59 14.48 -2.82 20.59
N LYS A 60 14.44 -1.56 20.13
CA LYS A 60 15.22 -0.47 20.74
C LYS A 60 14.92 -0.39 22.23
N SER A 61 13.66 -0.28 22.63
CA SER A 61 13.27 -0.18 24.03
C SER A 61 13.66 -1.40 24.86
N PHE A 62 13.83 -2.58 24.25
CA PHE A 62 14.24 -3.77 24.97
C PHE A 62 15.76 -3.82 25.22
N PHE A 63 16.56 -3.54 24.20
CA PHE A 63 18.02 -3.74 24.30
C PHE A 63 18.77 -2.54 24.89
N GLU A 64 18.23 -1.31 24.76
CA GLU A 64 18.94 -0.07 25.07
C GLU A 64 19.29 0.05 26.55
N VAL A 65 20.56 0.40 26.85
CA VAL A 65 21.03 0.67 28.21
C VAL A 65 20.17 1.73 28.88
N GLY A 66 19.72 1.44 30.10
CA GLY A 66 18.87 2.37 30.89
C GLY A 66 17.39 2.26 30.55
N THR A 67 16.99 1.21 29.84
CA THR A 67 15.57 0.96 29.55
C THR A 67 14.71 0.86 30.81
N ASP A 68 13.47 1.28 30.70
CA ASP A 68 12.44 1.11 31.73
C ASP A 68 11.79 -0.28 31.53
N GLU A 69 12.22 -1.25 32.33
CA GLU A 69 11.75 -2.64 32.26
C GLU A 69 10.24 -2.76 32.41
N SER A 70 9.58 -1.83 33.11
CA SER A 70 8.12 -1.82 33.28
C SER A 70 7.34 -1.67 31.99
N LEU A 71 7.97 -1.20 30.88
CA LEU A 71 7.37 -1.14 29.56
C LEU A 71 6.96 -2.53 29.05
N PHE A 72 7.61 -3.59 29.55
CA PHE A 72 7.39 -4.97 29.13
C PHE A 72 6.49 -5.77 30.07
N ASP A 73 6.03 -5.16 31.18
CA ASP A 73 5.16 -5.83 32.13
C ASP A 73 3.91 -6.40 31.48
N GLY A 74 3.67 -7.69 31.75
CA GLY A 74 2.50 -8.41 31.23
C GLY A 74 2.57 -8.79 29.76
N LEU A 75 3.69 -8.53 29.06
CA LEU A 75 3.95 -8.98 27.70
C LEU A 75 4.64 -10.35 27.70
N TYR A 76 4.55 -11.07 26.58
CA TYR A 76 5.12 -12.40 26.42
C TYR A 76 6.57 -12.51 26.89
N ILE A 77 7.42 -11.57 26.48
CA ILE A 77 8.85 -11.59 26.79
C ILE A 77 9.14 -11.50 28.29
N SER A 78 8.30 -10.81 29.06
CA SER A 78 8.46 -10.69 30.52
C SER A 78 8.32 -12.03 31.26
N GLY A 79 7.73 -13.03 30.62
CA GLY A 79 7.68 -14.41 31.11
C GLY A 79 9.01 -15.15 31.02
N ASN A 80 9.90 -14.76 30.08
CA ASN A 80 11.22 -15.35 29.92
C ASN A 80 12.28 -14.57 30.69
N LYS A 81 12.35 -14.83 32.01
CA LYS A 81 13.26 -14.11 32.94
C LYS A 81 14.72 -14.25 32.55
N GLU A 82 15.15 -15.46 32.15
CA GLU A 82 16.55 -15.72 31.79
C GLU A 82 16.99 -14.83 30.62
N LEU A 83 16.13 -14.71 29.60
CA LEU A 83 16.40 -13.86 28.45
C LEU A 83 16.39 -12.37 28.84
N CYS A 84 15.42 -11.95 29.65
CA CYS A 84 15.35 -10.57 30.13
C CYS A 84 16.61 -10.22 30.94
N ASP A 85 17.00 -11.04 31.90
CA ASP A 85 18.20 -10.83 32.73
C ASP A 85 19.49 -10.72 31.89
N LYS A 86 19.55 -11.47 30.80
CA LYS A 86 20.73 -11.53 29.93
C LYS A 86 20.81 -10.39 28.92
N TYR A 87 19.68 -9.92 28.38
CA TYR A 87 19.66 -9.03 27.23
C TYR A 87 18.97 -7.69 27.45
N MET A 88 17.96 -7.60 28.35
CA MET A 88 17.16 -6.38 28.51
C MET A 88 18.01 -5.27 29.14
N GLY A 89 18.07 -4.12 28.46
CA GLY A 89 18.80 -2.95 28.94
C GLY A 89 20.32 -3.09 28.99
N LYS A 90 20.91 -4.00 28.21
CA LYS A 90 22.35 -4.34 28.30
C LYS A 90 23.23 -3.74 27.22
N TYR A 91 22.66 -3.21 26.15
CA TYR A 91 23.42 -2.84 24.95
C TYR A 91 23.26 -1.35 24.59
N PRO A 92 24.33 -0.66 24.17
CA PRO A 92 24.15 0.60 23.44
C PRO A 92 23.43 0.32 22.11
N VAL A 93 22.37 1.10 21.81
CA VAL A 93 21.55 0.91 20.61
C VAL A 93 21.67 2.14 19.71
N ILE A 94 22.11 1.94 18.48
CA ILE A 94 22.08 2.94 17.41
C ILE A 94 20.82 2.70 16.60
N PHE A 95 19.88 3.63 16.60
CA PHE A 95 18.60 3.51 15.92
C PHE A 95 18.49 4.56 14.80
N LEU A 96 18.47 4.10 13.55
CA LEU A 96 18.41 4.97 12.38
C LEU A 96 17.15 4.67 11.56
N SER A 97 16.23 5.64 11.46
CA SER A 97 15.10 5.55 10.52
C SER A 97 15.41 6.36 9.28
N LEU A 98 15.48 5.69 8.12
CA LEU A 98 15.75 6.30 6.82
C LEU A 98 14.47 6.80 6.11
N LYS A 99 13.34 6.83 6.82
CA LYS A 99 12.02 7.24 6.29
C LYS A 99 12.02 8.62 5.61
N SER A 100 12.82 9.54 6.13
CA SER A 100 12.95 10.91 5.60
C SER A 100 14.24 11.15 4.81
N ALA A 101 15.00 10.11 4.50
CA ALA A 101 16.24 10.22 3.75
C ALA A 101 15.97 10.36 2.24
N GLU A 102 15.33 11.45 1.86
CA GLU A 102 14.96 11.77 0.48
C GLU A 102 15.39 13.18 0.11
N GLY A 103 15.58 13.45 -1.19
CA GLY A 103 15.94 14.76 -1.73
C GLY A 103 15.66 14.86 -3.22
N ARG A 104 15.62 16.06 -3.76
CA ARG A 104 15.49 16.28 -5.21
C ARG A 104 16.79 16.01 -5.96
N SER A 105 17.90 16.07 -5.25
CA SER A 105 19.26 15.78 -5.74
C SER A 105 19.96 14.80 -4.80
N PHE A 106 21.07 14.21 -5.28
CA PHE A 106 21.94 13.36 -4.45
C PHE A 106 22.47 14.14 -3.23
N ASP A 107 22.89 15.39 -3.41
CA ASP A 107 23.42 16.21 -2.31
C ASP A 107 22.37 16.48 -1.24
N ASP A 108 21.11 16.75 -1.62
CA ASP A 108 20.02 16.92 -0.65
C ASP A 108 19.79 15.63 0.14
N ALA A 109 19.70 14.50 -0.55
CA ALA A 109 19.46 13.21 0.10
C ALA A 109 20.64 12.78 0.98
N ARG A 110 21.88 13.00 0.54
CA ARG A 110 23.09 12.78 1.33
C ARG A 110 23.10 13.63 2.58
N TYR A 111 22.72 14.90 2.47
CA TYR A 111 22.59 15.80 3.62
C TYR A 111 21.55 15.28 4.62
N MET A 112 20.39 14.79 4.16
CA MET A 112 19.38 14.21 5.04
C MET A 112 19.91 12.99 5.81
N ILE A 113 20.69 12.12 5.16
CA ILE A 113 21.34 10.97 5.84
C ILE A 113 22.35 11.49 6.88
N THR A 114 23.13 12.51 6.52
CA THR A 114 24.09 13.16 7.43
C THR A 114 23.37 13.72 8.66
N GLU A 115 22.26 14.39 8.47
CA GLU A 115 21.44 14.95 9.55
C GLU A 115 20.87 13.86 10.45
N LEU A 116 20.34 12.76 9.89
CA LEU A 116 19.80 11.65 10.66
C LEU A 116 20.87 11.00 11.55
N ILE A 117 22.06 10.76 11.01
CA ILE A 117 23.18 10.17 11.76
C ILE A 117 23.71 11.14 12.81
N GLY A 118 23.86 12.43 12.48
CA GLY A 118 24.29 13.44 13.45
C GLY A 118 23.34 13.55 14.65
N ARG A 119 22.03 13.61 14.38
CA ARG A 119 21.00 13.62 15.45
C ARG A 119 20.99 12.35 16.29
N GLU A 120 21.21 11.19 15.66
CA GLU A 120 21.34 9.95 16.42
C GLU A 120 22.58 9.96 17.31
N ALA A 121 23.71 10.41 16.77
CA ALA A 121 24.96 10.53 17.53
C ALA A 121 24.86 11.51 18.72
N GLU A 122 24.11 12.62 18.58
CA GLU A 122 23.89 13.58 19.68
C GLU A 122 23.26 12.97 20.93
N LYS A 123 22.50 11.87 20.80
CA LYS A 123 21.96 11.15 21.97
C LYS A 123 23.06 10.61 22.88
N PHE A 124 24.25 10.42 22.35
CA PHE A 124 25.41 9.92 23.06
C PHE A 124 26.40 11.03 23.46
N LYS A 125 25.91 12.25 23.69
CA LYS A 125 26.73 13.43 23.99
C LYS A 125 27.62 13.24 25.24
N PHE A 126 27.28 12.31 26.14
CA PHE A 126 28.11 11.92 27.28
C PHE A 126 29.50 11.40 26.85
N LEU A 127 29.67 10.93 25.58
CA LEU A 127 30.97 10.47 25.06
C LEU A 127 32.03 11.59 25.06
N GLU A 128 31.64 12.87 24.96
CA GLU A 128 32.56 14.00 25.04
C GLU A 128 33.25 14.10 26.41
N HIS A 129 32.56 13.60 27.47
CA HIS A 129 33.01 13.66 28.84
C HIS A 129 33.39 12.29 29.39
N SER A 130 33.47 11.26 28.55
CA SER A 130 33.85 9.92 28.96
C SER A 130 35.28 9.88 29.45
N GLU A 131 35.50 9.29 30.63
CA GLU A 131 36.84 9.15 31.22
C GLU A 131 37.65 8.01 30.58
N VAL A 132 36.97 7.07 29.92
CA VAL A 132 37.62 5.91 29.28
C VAL A 132 37.99 6.16 27.81
N LEU A 133 37.47 7.21 27.17
CA LEU A 133 37.82 7.58 25.83
C LEU A 133 39.08 8.44 25.79
N SER A 134 39.98 8.16 24.83
CA SER A 134 41.13 9.03 24.55
C SER A 134 40.66 10.34 23.91
N GLU A 135 41.48 11.39 23.93
CA GLU A 135 41.16 12.66 23.26
C GLU A 135 40.96 12.45 21.74
N ASN A 136 41.74 11.57 21.09
CA ASN A 136 41.52 11.22 19.68
C ASN A 136 40.16 10.58 19.44
N ASP A 137 39.64 9.79 20.36
CA ASP A 137 38.30 9.19 20.25
C ASP A 137 37.21 10.25 20.43
N LYS A 138 37.39 11.16 21.36
CA LYS A 138 36.51 12.32 21.55
C LYS A 138 36.50 13.22 20.33
N ASP A 139 37.64 13.44 19.69
CA ASP A 139 37.74 14.23 18.46
C ASP A 139 37.00 13.53 17.29
N ARG A 140 37.09 12.19 17.17
CA ARG A 140 36.27 11.45 16.20
C ARG A 140 34.79 11.61 16.46
N TYR A 141 34.37 11.56 17.74
CA TYR A 141 32.98 11.80 18.10
C TYR A 141 32.54 13.21 17.74
N ARG A 142 33.33 14.23 18.13
CA ARG A 142 33.07 15.64 17.80
C ARG A 142 32.94 15.88 16.30
N ALA A 143 33.74 15.20 15.48
CA ALA A 143 33.63 15.28 14.01
C ALA A 143 32.26 14.81 13.51
N ILE A 144 31.67 13.75 14.09
CA ILE A 144 30.35 13.23 13.69
C ILE A 144 29.23 14.22 14.06
N ILE A 145 29.32 14.90 15.21
CA ILE A 145 28.29 15.84 15.67
C ILE A 145 28.62 17.30 15.33
N SER A 146 29.67 17.55 14.54
CA SER A 146 30.09 18.91 14.16
C SER A 146 29.03 19.65 13.36
N LEU A 147 28.74 20.87 13.76
CA LEU A 147 27.79 21.76 13.10
C LEU A 147 28.50 22.99 12.52
N CYS A 148 28.15 23.36 11.29
CA CYS A 148 28.46 24.68 10.70
C CYS A 148 27.16 25.32 10.23
N ASP A 149 26.87 26.51 10.68
CA ASP A 149 25.63 27.24 10.40
C ASP A 149 24.35 26.42 10.72
N GLY A 150 24.41 25.63 11.83
CA GLY A 150 23.32 24.78 12.27
C GLY A 150 23.10 23.49 11.45
N LYS A 151 24.03 23.15 10.54
CA LYS A 151 24.00 21.95 9.71
C LYS A 151 25.15 21.02 10.07
N TYR A 152 24.88 19.71 10.12
CA TYR A 152 25.96 18.73 10.30
C TYR A 152 26.89 18.71 9.10
N THR A 153 28.20 18.60 9.38
CA THR A 153 29.25 18.71 8.37
C THR A 153 30.10 17.45 8.31
N MET A 154 29.53 16.37 7.80
CA MET A 154 30.30 15.16 7.50
C MET A 154 30.66 15.17 6.01
N ASP A 155 31.95 14.99 5.70
CA ASP A 155 32.34 14.61 4.36
C ASP A 155 31.90 13.16 4.08
N GLU A 156 32.03 12.71 2.84
CA GLU A 156 31.55 11.38 2.44
C GLU A 156 32.30 10.26 3.17
N GLN A 157 33.60 10.41 3.44
CA GLN A 157 34.40 9.41 4.13
C GLN A 157 34.02 9.27 5.58
N LEU A 158 33.79 10.39 6.27
CA LEU A 158 33.30 10.42 7.63
C LEU A 158 31.89 9.85 7.72
N LEU A 159 31.00 10.25 6.80
CA LEU A 159 29.62 9.76 6.73
C LEU A 159 29.58 8.23 6.58
N VAL A 160 30.34 7.68 5.63
CA VAL A 160 30.43 6.24 5.39
C VAL A 160 30.99 5.47 6.58
N SER A 161 31.87 6.08 7.38
CA SER A 161 32.47 5.42 8.58
C SER A 161 31.77 5.73 9.89
N SER A 162 30.80 6.62 9.88
CA SER A 162 30.16 7.19 11.09
C SER A 162 29.57 6.14 12.02
N LEU A 163 28.75 5.21 11.51
CA LEU A 163 28.09 4.18 12.32
C LEU A 163 29.11 3.19 12.93
N GLN A 164 30.13 2.81 12.19
CA GLN A 164 31.21 1.97 12.69
C GLN A 164 31.99 2.69 13.80
N SER A 165 32.36 3.96 13.56
CA SER A 165 33.06 4.78 14.55
C SER A 165 32.23 4.96 15.83
N LEU A 166 30.93 5.23 15.66
CA LEU A 166 30.01 5.36 16.80
C LEU A 166 29.90 4.05 17.59
N SER A 167 29.80 2.90 16.91
CA SER A 167 29.81 1.58 17.54
C SER A 167 31.09 1.33 18.37
N GLN A 168 32.25 1.70 17.81
CA GLN A 168 33.53 1.60 18.51
C GLN A 168 33.57 2.46 19.76
N LEU A 169 33.16 3.72 19.66
CA LEU A 169 33.18 4.65 20.80
C LEU A 169 32.25 4.19 21.92
N LEU A 170 31.06 3.68 21.55
CA LEU A 170 30.11 3.12 22.51
C LEU A 170 30.68 1.84 23.19
N PHE A 171 31.36 0.98 22.41
CA PHE A 171 32.02 -0.20 22.94
C PHE A 171 33.12 0.17 23.95
N ILE A 172 33.97 1.15 23.62
CA ILE A 172 35.00 1.61 24.56
C ILE A 172 34.37 2.15 25.85
N HIS A 173 33.25 2.87 25.74
CA HIS A 173 32.58 3.48 26.91
C HIS A 173 31.86 2.45 27.78
N TYR A 174 31.07 1.55 27.18
CA TYR A 174 30.21 0.62 27.92
C TYR A 174 30.83 -0.76 28.17
N GLY A 175 31.90 -1.13 27.43
CA GLY A 175 32.42 -2.49 27.38
C GLY A 175 31.48 -3.50 26.69
N GLN A 176 30.44 -3.01 26.06
CA GLN A 176 29.43 -3.80 25.37
C GLN A 176 29.34 -3.41 23.90
N LYS A 177 29.23 -4.42 23.00
CA LYS A 177 29.03 -4.20 21.57
C LYS A 177 27.71 -3.52 21.31
N ALA A 178 27.63 -2.74 20.24
CA ALA A 178 26.43 -2.00 19.87
C ALA A 178 25.43 -2.88 19.09
N VAL A 179 24.14 -2.66 19.35
CA VAL A 179 23.05 -3.11 18.49
C VAL A 179 22.74 -2.00 17.49
N ILE A 180 22.64 -2.33 16.20
CA ILE A 180 22.29 -1.36 15.16
C ILE A 180 20.92 -1.72 14.58
N LEU A 181 19.98 -0.78 14.64
CA LEU A 181 18.63 -0.92 14.14
C LEU A 181 18.41 0.11 13.02
N ILE A 182 18.10 -0.37 11.80
CA ILE A 182 17.89 0.50 10.63
C ILE A 182 16.49 0.25 10.07
N ASP A 183 15.61 1.25 10.19
CA ASP A 183 14.25 1.18 9.68
C ASP A 183 14.12 1.85 8.30
N GLU A 184 13.31 1.23 7.42
CA GLU A 184 13.03 1.69 6.05
C GLU A 184 14.30 1.94 5.21
N TYR A 185 15.22 0.94 5.20
CA TYR A 185 16.52 1.03 4.54
C TYR A 185 16.44 1.29 3.03
N ASP A 186 15.34 0.91 2.40
CA ASP A 186 15.10 0.98 0.97
C ASP A 186 14.51 2.33 0.50
N VAL A 187 14.03 3.18 1.40
CA VAL A 187 13.45 4.49 1.05
C VAL A 187 14.43 5.42 0.31
N PRO A 188 15.68 5.62 0.75
CA PRO A 188 16.61 6.47 0.00
C PRO A 188 16.90 5.94 -1.40
N LEU A 189 16.86 4.62 -1.61
CA LEU A 189 17.08 3.98 -2.92
C LEU A 189 15.87 4.16 -3.84
N ASP A 190 14.65 3.98 -3.31
CA ASP A 190 13.40 4.22 -4.04
C ASP A 190 13.31 5.67 -4.53
N LYS A 191 13.58 6.63 -3.64
CA LYS A 191 13.56 8.06 -3.97
C LYS A 191 14.68 8.48 -4.92
N ALA A 192 15.86 7.92 -4.77
CA ALA A 192 16.97 8.14 -5.68
C ALA A 192 16.66 7.63 -7.09
N PHE A 193 16.00 6.48 -7.21
CA PHE A 193 15.56 5.94 -8.49
C PHE A 193 14.52 6.88 -9.15
N GLN A 194 13.52 7.34 -8.39
CA GLN A 194 12.49 8.26 -8.89
C GLN A 194 13.07 9.60 -9.36
N ASN A 195 14.16 10.09 -8.71
CA ASN A 195 14.77 11.40 -8.97
C ASN A 195 16.05 11.33 -9.83
N GLY A 196 16.47 10.13 -10.28
CA GLY A 196 17.54 9.96 -11.27
C GLY A 196 18.99 9.98 -10.74
N TYR A 197 19.21 9.88 -9.41
CA TYR A 197 20.55 9.79 -8.79
C TYR A 197 20.79 8.42 -8.07
N TYR A 198 20.19 7.38 -8.62
CA TYR A 198 20.18 6.04 -8.01
C TYR A 198 21.58 5.45 -7.78
N LYS A 199 22.49 5.58 -8.77
CA LYS A 199 23.84 4.98 -8.71
C LYS A 199 24.70 5.59 -7.61
N GLU A 200 24.62 6.90 -7.43
CA GLU A 200 25.30 7.63 -6.37
C GLU A 200 24.78 7.19 -4.99
N MET A 201 23.46 7.08 -4.83
CA MET A 201 22.85 6.64 -3.58
C MET A 201 23.22 5.19 -3.26
N VAL A 202 23.21 4.29 -4.25
CA VAL A 202 23.68 2.89 -4.07
C VAL A 202 25.12 2.86 -3.57
N SER A 203 26.01 3.69 -4.13
CA SER A 203 27.42 3.77 -3.69
C SER A 203 27.54 4.20 -2.23
N LEU A 204 26.81 5.25 -1.84
CA LEU A 204 26.82 5.77 -0.48
C LEU A 204 26.28 4.74 0.53
N ILE A 205 25.10 4.17 0.29
CA ILE A 205 24.46 3.18 1.19
C ILE A 205 25.32 1.92 1.29
N ARG A 206 25.91 1.45 0.19
CA ARG A 206 26.86 0.32 0.20
C ARG A 206 28.06 0.60 1.10
N GLY A 207 28.66 1.78 0.97
CA GLY A 207 29.79 2.17 1.80
C GLY A 207 29.42 2.20 3.29
N LEU A 208 28.30 2.85 3.62
CA LEU A 208 27.80 3.00 4.98
C LEU A 208 27.48 1.63 5.63
N PHE A 209 26.69 0.79 4.96
CA PHE A 209 26.29 -0.51 5.49
C PHE A 209 27.46 -1.51 5.47
N GLY A 210 28.33 -1.44 4.46
CA GLY A 210 29.52 -2.28 4.39
C GLY A 210 30.43 -2.12 5.61
N LYS A 211 30.68 -0.89 6.05
CA LYS A 211 31.46 -0.62 7.25
C LYS A 211 30.71 -0.89 8.54
N ALA A 212 29.43 -0.53 8.61
CA ALA A 212 28.64 -0.67 9.81
C ALA A 212 28.28 -2.13 10.15
N LEU A 213 28.04 -2.98 9.14
CA LEU A 213 27.39 -4.28 9.29
C LEU A 213 28.29 -5.49 8.96
N LYS A 214 29.36 -5.34 8.13
CA LYS A 214 30.17 -6.49 7.71
C LYS A 214 31.48 -6.63 8.46
N THR A 215 32.19 -5.55 8.62
CA THR A 215 33.55 -5.56 9.19
C THR A 215 33.63 -4.80 10.50
N ASN A 216 32.51 -4.75 11.21
CA ASN A 216 32.39 -4.01 12.48
C ASN A 216 32.55 -4.96 13.67
N GLU A 217 33.77 -5.07 14.21
CA GLU A 217 34.06 -5.89 15.40
C GLU A 217 33.28 -5.46 16.65
N PHE A 218 32.73 -4.24 16.64
CA PHE A 218 31.98 -3.65 17.74
C PHE A 218 30.46 -3.83 17.59
N LEU A 219 30.03 -4.57 16.54
CA LEU A 219 28.64 -4.93 16.31
C LEU A 219 28.26 -6.15 17.15
N GLN A 220 27.16 -6.06 17.91
CA GLN A 220 26.56 -7.22 18.58
C GLN A 220 25.68 -7.99 17.58
N PHE A 221 24.71 -7.31 17.02
CA PHE A 221 23.89 -7.72 15.88
C PHE A 221 23.20 -6.48 15.28
N ALA A 222 22.62 -6.65 14.09
CA ALA A 222 21.83 -5.61 13.46
C ALA A 222 20.49 -6.14 12.95
N VAL A 223 19.47 -5.28 12.97
CA VAL A 223 18.18 -5.54 12.36
C VAL A 223 17.84 -4.43 11.37
N LEU A 224 17.49 -4.81 10.15
CA LEU A 224 17.05 -3.90 9.11
C LEU A 224 15.61 -4.19 8.72
N THR A 225 14.84 -3.15 8.38
CA THR A 225 13.49 -3.31 7.82
C THR A 225 13.33 -2.52 6.53
N GLY A 226 12.56 -3.07 5.59
CA GLY A 226 12.22 -2.44 4.32
C GLY A 226 11.00 -3.11 3.65
N CYS A 227 10.63 -2.63 2.47
CA CYS A 227 9.58 -3.23 1.66
C CYS A 227 10.13 -4.17 0.60
N LEU A 228 11.21 -3.78 -0.06
CA LEU A 228 11.84 -4.54 -1.14
C LEU A 228 13.15 -5.18 -0.67
N ARG A 229 13.46 -6.34 -1.25
CA ARG A 229 14.75 -6.99 -1.10
C ARG A 229 15.67 -6.52 -2.23
N VAL A 230 16.32 -5.38 -2.07
CA VAL A 230 17.25 -4.81 -3.06
C VAL A 230 18.61 -5.53 -2.97
N PHE A 231 18.63 -6.83 -3.30
CA PHE A 231 19.78 -7.69 -2.99
C PHE A 231 20.85 -7.72 -4.07
N LYS A 232 20.48 -7.61 -5.35
CA LYS A 232 21.44 -7.67 -6.49
C LYS A 232 22.21 -6.38 -6.70
N GLU A 233 21.70 -5.28 -6.21
CA GLU A 233 22.53 -4.09 -6.11
C GLU A 233 23.69 -4.46 -5.20
N SER A 234 24.89 -4.34 -5.67
CA SER A 234 26.13 -4.62 -4.96
C SER A 234 26.21 -4.09 -3.49
N ILE A 235 25.11 -3.55 -2.95
CA ILE A 235 24.94 -3.15 -1.55
C ILE A 235 25.13 -4.36 -0.64
N PHE A 236 24.49 -5.47 -0.94
CA PHE A 236 24.53 -6.68 -0.10
C PHE A 236 25.34 -7.84 -0.71
N THR A 237 25.74 -7.79 -1.98
CA THR A 237 26.55 -8.85 -2.60
C THR A 237 27.91 -9.06 -1.92
N CYS A 238 28.39 -8.04 -1.20
CA CYS A 238 29.58 -8.14 -0.38
C CYS A 238 29.30 -8.60 1.07
N LEU A 239 28.03 -8.78 1.48
CA LEU A 239 27.63 -9.06 2.86
C LEU A 239 27.11 -10.51 2.95
N ASN A 240 27.96 -11.44 3.41
CA ASN A 240 27.64 -12.88 3.52
C ASN A 240 26.96 -13.24 4.85
N ASN A 241 26.82 -12.26 5.75
CA ASN A 241 26.34 -12.42 7.11
C ASN A 241 24.86 -11.98 7.29
N PHE A 242 24.12 -11.84 6.19
CA PHE A 242 22.70 -11.45 6.21
C PHE A 242 21.79 -12.66 6.24
N GLU A 243 20.89 -12.67 7.21
CA GLU A 243 19.70 -13.52 7.23
C GLU A 243 18.51 -12.71 6.74
N ILE A 244 17.89 -13.12 5.64
CA ILE A 244 16.79 -12.38 5.01
C ILE A 244 15.49 -13.11 5.26
N ASN A 245 14.55 -12.40 5.88
CA ASN A 245 13.22 -12.89 6.21
C ASN A 245 12.17 -12.08 5.43
N SER A 246 11.67 -12.67 4.35
CA SER A 246 10.65 -12.09 3.46
C SER A 246 9.24 -12.60 3.81
N ILE A 247 8.25 -12.17 3.04
CA ILE A 247 6.86 -12.62 3.22
C ILE A 247 6.62 -14.09 2.83
N VAL A 248 7.57 -14.76 2.18
CA VAL A 248 7.46 -16.18 1.84
C VAL A 248 8.09 -17.09 2.89
N ASP A 249 8.91 -16.54 3.81
CA ASP A 249 9.62 -17.29 4.82
C ASP A 249 8.73 -17.55 6.04
N ILE A 250 8.86 -18.76 6.62
CA ILE A 250 8.08 -19.18 7.78
C ILE A 250 8.59 -18.53 9.07
N ALA A 251 9.92 -18.26 9.11
CA ALA A 251 10.49 -17.60 10.26
C ALA A 251 9.88 -16.20 10.43
N HIS A 252 9.42 -15.90 11.65
CA HIS A 252 8.83 -14.60 12.02
C HIS A 252 7.55 -14.21 11.24
N ASP A 253 6.80 -15.16 10.70
CA ASP A 253 5.61 -14.91 9.87
C ASP A 253 4.44 -14.30 10.66
N GLU A 254 4.35 -14.53 11.97
CA GLU A 254 3.35 -13.94 12.87
C GLU A 254 3.76 -12.58 13.48
N GLN A 255 5.02 -12.17 13.35
CA GLN A 255 5.55 -11.02 14.09
C GLN A 255 5.25 -9.67 13.43
N PHE A 256 4.86 -9.70 12.16
CA PHE A 256 4.52 -8.50 11.38
C PHE A 256 3.09 -8.61 10.88
N GLY A 257 2.22 -7.67 11.29
CA GLY A 257 0.80 -7.75 11.05
C GLY A 257 0.02 -8.37 12.22
N PHE A 258 -1.26 -8.62 12.05
CA PHE A 258 -2.11 -9.24 13.06
C PHE A 258 -2.59 -10.61 12.59
N THR A 259 -2.54 -11.60 13.47
CA THR A 259 -3.13 -12.91 13.25
C THR A 259 -4.65 -12.88 13.42
N ASP A 260 -5.35 -13.92 12.96
CA ASP A 260 -6.80 -14.03 13.12
C ASP A 260 -7.24 -14.00 14.59
N ASP A 261 -6.52 -14.71 15.46
CA ASP A 261 -6.80 -14.74 16.90
C ASP A 261 -6.60 -13.37 17.56
N GLU A 262 -5.58 -12.63 17.16
CA GLU A 262 -5.31 -11.27 17.66
C GLU A 262 -6.41 -10.29 17.24
N VAL A 263 -6.91 -10.41 16.00
CA VAL A 263 -8.03 -9.60 15.51
C VAL A 263 -9.32 -9.93 16.25
N ARG A 264 -9.62 -11.22 16.44
CA ARG A 264 -10.80 -11.65 17.21
C ARG A 264 -10.74 -11.15 18.65
N LYS A 265 -9.56 -11.27 19.27
CA LYS A 265 -9.33 -10.76 20.62
C LYS A 265 -9.55 -9.25 20.69
N LEU A 266 -8.96 -8.49 19.77
CA LEU A 266 -9.12 -7.04 19.69
C LEU A 266 -10.61 -6.66 19.63
N LEU A 267 -11.37 -7.26 18.72
CA LEU A 267 -12.80 -6.95 18.58
C LEU A 267 -13.60 -7.34 19.81
N THR A 268 -13.27 -8.46 20.45
CA THR A 268 -13.89 -8.92 21.69
C THR A 268 -13.60 -7.96 22.84
N ASP A 269 -12.36 -7.51 22.99
CA ASP A 269 -11.95 -6.58 24.05
C ASP A 269 -12.69 -5.22 23.94
N TYR A 270 -13.14 -4.83 22.73
CA TYR A 270 -13.92 -3.61 22.49
C TYR A 270 -15.44 -3.86 22.33
N ASP A 271 -15.93 -5.08 22.64
CA ASP A 271 -17.34 -5.47 22.49
C ASP A 271 -17.88 -5.26 21.07
N ARG A 272 -17.10 -5.74 20.10
CA ARG A 272 -17.39 -5.65 18.65
C ARG A 272 -17.14 -6.97 17.92
N ALA A 273 -17.21 -8.09 18.63
CA ALA A 273 -16.94 -9.43 18.07
C ALA A 273 -17.87 -9.75 16.87
N GLU A 274 -19.08 -9.22 16.86
CA GLU A 274 -20.06 -9.38 15.78
C GLU A 274 -19.60 -8.76 14.46
N ARG A 275 -18.65 -7.80 14.50
CA ARG A 275 -18.11 -7.12 13.32
C ARG A 275 -16.91 -7.84 12.70
N TYR A 276 -16.52 -9.00 13.25
CA TYR A 276 -15.44 -9.81 12.70
C TYR A 276 -15.62 -10.18 11.21
N PRO A 277 -16.84 -10.57 10.72
CA PRO A 277 -17.01 -10.86 9.30
C PRO A 277 -16.67 -9.69 8.39
N ASP A 278 -16.97 -8.46 8.80
CA ASP A 278 -16.62 -7.26 8.04
C ASP A 278 -15.10 -7.04 7.99
N VAL A 279 -14.41 -7.20 9.13
CA VAL A 279 -12.95 -7.08 9.20
C VAL A 279 -12.29 -8.14 8.33
N LYS A 280 -12.81 -9.37 8.36
CA LYS A 280 -12.29 -10.47 7.55
C LYS A 280 -12.47 -10.22 6.06
N GLU A 281 -13.64 -9.80 5.61
CA GLU A 281 -13.90 -9.52 4.19
C GLU A 281 -13.03 -8.39 3.63
N TRP A 282 -12.76 -7.36 4.45
CA TRP A 282 -12.12 -6.14 3.98
C TRP A 282 -10.60 -6.11 4.15
N TYR A 283 -10.06 -6.72 5.21
CA TYR A 283 -8.68 -6.49 5.65
C TYR A 283 -7.85 -7.75 5.86
N ASP A 284 -8.45 -8.94 5.73
CA ASP A 284 -7.77 -10.24 5.75
C ASP A 284 -7.09 -10.52 4.40
N GLY A 285 -6.46 -11.70 4.29
CA GLY A 285 -6.05 -12.31 3.04
C GLY A 285 -4.59 -12.14 2.68
N TYR A 286 -3.77 -11.50 3.50
CA TYR A 286 -2.32 -11.60 3.36
C TYR A 286 -1.84 -12.95 3.91
N HIS A 287 -0.90 -13.56 3.22
CA HIS A 287 -0.35 -14.84 3.64
C HIS A 287 1.17 -14.73 3.74
N PHE A 288 1.70 -14.72 4.97
CA PHE A 288 3.14 -14.69 5.25
C PHE A 288 3.57 -16.06 5.73
N GLY A 289 4.65 -16.62 5.15
CA GLY A 289 5.07 -17.96 5.48
C GLY A 289 3.93 -18.98 5.39
N ASN A 290 3.43 -19.40 6.53
CA ASN A 290 2.27 -20.31 6.69
C ASN A 290 1.08 -19.65 7.40
N THR A 291 1.12 -18.35 7.69
CA THR A 291 0.15 -17.65 8.54
C THR A 291 -0.66 -16.63 7.75
N ASP A 292 -1.98 -16.61 7.98
CA ASP A 292 -2.87 -15.58 7.48
C ASP A 292 -2.76 -14.34 8.36
N ILE A 293 -2.54 -13.19 7.72
CA ILE A 293 -2.18 -11.94 8.38
C ILE A 293 -3.08 -10.81 7.89
N TYR A 294 -3.54 -10.00 8.83
CA TYR A 294 -4.26 -8.74 8.59
C TYR A 294 -3.32 -7.54 8.61
N CYS A 295 -3.62 -6.52 7.82
CA CYS A 295 -2.91 -5.25 7.89
C CYS A 295 -3.28 -4.49 9.19
N PRO A 296 -2.35 -4.22 10.11
CA PRO A 296 -2.63 -3.55 11.38
C PRO A 296 -3.27 -2.17 11.24
N TRP A 297 -2.83 -1.41 10.23
CA TRP A 297 -3.33 -0.07 9.99
C TRP A 297 -4.83 -0.07 9.72
N ASP A 298 -5.31 -0.99 8.90
CA ASP A 298 -6.69 -1.06 8.49
C ASP A 298 -7.58 -1.52 9.64
N VAL A 299 -7.17 -2.59 10.31
CA VAL A 299 -7.88 -3.15 11.46
C VAL A 299 -8.02 -2.11 12.59
N ILE A 300 -6.93 -1.43 12.98
CA ILE A 300 -6.94 -0.43 14.05
C ILE A 300 -7.80 0.79 13.68
N ASN A 301 -7.73 1.26 12.43
CA ASN A 301 -8.57 2.39 11.98
C ASN A 301 -10.04 2.04 11.96
N PHE A 302 -10.40 0.84 11.50
CA PHE A 302 -11.78 0.39 11.51
C PHE A 302 -12.29 0.15 12.94
N ALA A 303 -11.51 -0.53 13.78
CA ALA A 303 -11.85 -0.72 15.20
C ALA A 303 -12.07 0.62 15.90
N LYS A 304 -11.26 1.64 15.62
CA LYS A 304 -11.46 2.99 16.16
C LYS A 304 -12.79 3.62 15.73
N LYS A 305 -13.20 3.44 14.45
CA LYS A 305 -14.52 3.87 14.00
C LYS A 305 -15.64 3.16 14.74
N LEU A 306 -15.50 1.83 14.94
CA LEU A 306 -16.48 1.02 15.64
C LEU A 306 -16.66 1.39 17.12
N VAL A 307 -15.64 1.96 17.77
CA VAL A 307 -15.75 2.49 19.14
C VAL A 307 -16.77 3.64 19.21
N TRP A 308 -16.78 4.52 18.19
CA TRP A 308 -17.68 5.68 18.15
C TRP A 308 -19.04 5.36 17.51
N ASP A 309 -19.03 4.52 16.46
CA ASP A 309 -20.23 4.12 15.74
C ASP A 309 -20.19 2.60 15.51
N PRO A 310 -20.94 1.82 16.33
CA PRO A 310 -21.02 0.36 16.16
C PRO A 310 -21.55 -0.09 14.79
N SER A 311 -22.26 0.79 14.09
CA SER A 311 -22.81 0.54 12.76
C SER A 311 -21.91 1.00 11.61
N ALA A 312 -20.73 1.56 11.92
CA ALA A 312 -19.80 2.08 10.93
C ALA A 312 -19.49 1.04 9.83
N ARG A 313 -19.47 1.50 8.58
CA ARG A 313 -19.09 0.65 7.44
C ARG A 313 -17.58 0.59 7.28
N PRO A 314 -17.04 -0.56 6.89
CA PRO A 314 -15.65 -0.66 6.48
C PRO A 314 -15.35 0.33 5.36
N SER A 315 -14.11 0.75 5.25
CA SER A 315 -13.64 1.66 4.21
C SER A 315 -12.16 1.45 3.95
N ALA A 316 -11.70 1.85 2.78
CA ALA A 316 -10.31 1.77 2.40
C ALA A 316 -9.48 2.82 3.16
N PHE A 317 -8.57 2.36 4.01
CA PHE A 317 -7.63 3.20 4.77
C PHE A 317 -6.23 3.20 4.16
N TRP A 318 -5.83 2.10 3.54
CA TRP A 318 -4.52 1.91 2.95
C TRP A 318 -4.32 2.71 1.67
N ILE A 319 -5.35 2.79 0.82
CA ILE A 319 -5.39 3.54 -0.45
C ILE A 319 -4.99 5.01 -0.25
N ASN A 320 -5.52 5.64 0.78
CA ASN A 320 -5.33 7.07 1.03
C ASN A 320 -3.96 7.39 1.65
N SER A 321 -3.12 6.41 1.85
CA SER A 321 -1.93 6.54 2.68
C SER A 321 -0.64 6.09 2.01
N SER A 322 -0.72 5.42 0.86
CA SER A 322 0.43 5.04 0.03
C SER A 322 0.19 5.52 -1.40
N GLY A 323 1.24 6.04 -2.05
CA GLY A 323 1.14 6.33 -3.48
C GLY A 323 0.85 5.04 -4.23
N ASN A 324 -0.24 5.00 -4.98
CA ASN A 324 -0.63 3.84 -5.79
C ASN A 324 0.14 3.78 -7.12
N ASP A 325 1.29 4.46 -7.17
CA ASP A 325 2.11 4.62 -8.38
C ASP A 325 2.52 3.27 -8.98
N MET A 326 2.75 2.25 -8.13
CA MET A 326 3.14 0.91 -8.62
C MET A 326 2.01 0.23 -9.39
N VAL A 327 0.77 0.27 -8.89
CA VAL A 327 -0.38 -0.30 -9.61
C VAL A 327 -0.66 0.49 -10.87
N LYS A 328 -0.53 1.83 -10.82
CA LYS A 328 -0.66 2.68 -12.00
C LYS A 328 0.38 2.33 -13.07
N ARG A 329 1.67 2.26 -12.71
CA ARG A 329 2.76 1.85 -13.60
C ARG A 329 2.52 0.47 -14.22
N PHE A 330 2.00 -0.46 -13.43
CA PHE A 330 1.65 -1.80 -13.88
C PHE A 330 0.51 -1.78 -14.90
N VAL A 331 -0.57 -1.07 -14.62
CA VAL A 331 -1.72 -0.93 -15.52
C VAL A 331 -1.33 -0.22 -16.81
N ASP A 332 -0.50 0.82 -16.73
CA ASP A 332 -0.02 1.58 -17.91
C ASP A 332 0.83 0.73 -18.86
N LYS A 333 1.64 -0.21 -18.32
CA LYS A 333 2.51 -1.11 -19.09
C LYS A 333 1.83 -2.42 -19.52
N ALA A 334 0.62 -2.69 -19.05
CA ALA A 334 -0.08 -3.94 -19.30
C ALA A 334 -0.40 -4.10 -20.80
N ASP A 335 0.08 -5.19 -21.40
CA ASP A 335 -0.37 -5.70 -22.69
C ASP A 335 -1.73 -6.40 -22.56
N GLN A 336 -2.26 -6.94 -23.65
CA GLN A 336 -3.58 -7.58 -23.63
C GLN A 336 -3.62 -8.79 -22.69
N THR A 337 -2.58 -9.61 -22.70
CA THR A 337 -2.51 -10.81 -21.83
C THR A 337 -2.49 -10.41 -20.35
N THR A 338 -1.68 -9.41 -20.00
CA THR A 338 -1.60 -8.88 -18.63
C THR A 338 -2.93 -8.25 -18.20
N ARG A 339 -3.63 -7.59 -19.11
CA ARG A 339 -4.97 -7.04 -18.83
C ARG A 339 -5.98 -8.13 -18.50
N ASP A 340 -6.00 -9.20 -19.28
CA ASP A 340 -6.88 -10.35 -19.03
C ASP A 340 -6.54 -11.01 -17.69
N GLU A 341 -5.26 -11.05 -17.29
CA GLU A 341 -4.82 -11.53 -15.98
C GLU A 341 -5.25 -10.60 -14.83
N ILE A 342 -5.15 -9.28 -15.01
CA ILE A 342 -5.65 -8.29 -14.04
C ILE A 342 -7.16 -8.45 -13.86
N GLU A 343 -7.92 -8.62 -14.96
CA GLU A 343 -9.36 -8.89 -14.92
C GLU A 343 -9.66 -10.12 -14.08
N LYS A 344 -8.93 -11.21 -14.33
CA LYS A 344 -9.08 -12.45 -13.57
C LYS A 344 -8.84 -12.25 -12.07
N LEU A 345 -7.84 -11.46 -11.69
CA LEU A 345 -7.54 -11.14 -10.30
C LEU A 345 -8.64 -10.29 -9.63
N VAL A 346 -9.07 -9.22 -10.30
CA VAL A 346 -10.16 -8.36 -9.79
C VAL A 346 -11.45 -9.14 -9.65
N ALA A 347 -11.64 -10.17 -10.47
CA ALA A 347 -12.72 -11.15 -10.41
C ALA A 347 -12.67 -12.07 -9.20
N GLY A 348 -11.59 -12.05 -8.42
CA GLY A 348 -11.36 -12.99 -7.33
C GLY A 348 -10.77 -14.33 -7.81
N GLY A 349 -10.23 -14.40 -9.04
CA GLY A 349 -9.42 -15.50 -9.55
C GLY A 349 -7.96 -15.36 -9.15
N PHE A 350 -7.11 -16.21 -9.70
CA PHE A 350 -5.66 -16.19 -9.47
C PHE A 350 -4.89 -16.19 -10.80
N VAL A 351 -3.64 -15.74 -10.75
CA VAL A 351 -2.66 -15.90 -11.83
C VAL A 351 -1.45 -16.67 -11.33
N GLU A 352 -0.79 -17.41 -12.22
CA GLU A 352 0.40 -18.18 -11.87
C GLU A 352 1.62 -17.46 -12.41
N LYS A 353 2.53 -17.05 -11.52
CA LYS A 353 3.74 -16.30 -11.87
C LYS A 353 4.97 -16.84 -11.15
N GLN A 354 6.08 -16.89 -11.87
CA GLN A 354 7.40 -17.02 -11.24
C GLN A 354 7.80 -15.66 -10.69
N LEU A 355 8.14 -15.61 -9.39
CA LEU A 355 8.51 -14.36 -8.74
C LEU A 355 10.02 -14.25 -8.60
N ARG A 356 10.52 -13.06 -8.86
CA ARG A 356 11.88 -12.65 -8.55
C ARG A 356 11.84 -11.76 -7.31
N LEU A 357 12.22 -12.30 -6.16
CA LEU A 357 12.18 -11.56 -4.90
C LEU A 357 13.44 -10.69 -4.69
N ASP A 358 14.43 -10.81 -5.56
CA ASP A 358 15.75 -10.17 -5.49
C ASP A 358 15.96 -9.09 -6.57
N LEU A 359 14.87 -8.38 -6.94
CA LEU A 359 14.91 -7.33 -7.96
C LEU A 359 15.59 -6.06 -7.46
N THR A 360 16.39 -5.45 -8.34
CA THR A 360 16.90 -4.10 -8.16
C THR A 360 15.92 -3.06 -8.68
N TYR A 361 16.04 -1.79 -8.25
CA TYR A 361 15.16 -0.73 -8.78
C TYR A 361 15.35 -0.53 -10.29
N ASP A 362 16.58 -0.67 -10.83
CA ASP A 362 16.84 -0.58 -12.27
C ASP A 362 16.18 -1.72 -13.08
N GLU A 363 15.92 -2.88 -12.44
CA GLU A 363 15.27 -4.02 -13.09
C GLU A 363 13.74 -3.97 -13.04
N ILE A 364 13.14 -3.23 -12.11
CA ILE A 364 11.68 -3.23 -11.87
C ILE A 364 10.91 -2.99 -13.17
N ASP A 365 11.36 -2.02 -13.96
CA ASP A 365 10.65 -1.58 -15.16
C ASP A 365 11.01 -2.33 -16.44
N ASN A 366 11.97 -3.28 -16.38
CA ASN A 366 12.49 -3.95 -17.56
C ASN A 366 11.48 -4.93 -18.17
N THR A 367 10.68 -5.60 -17.32
CA THR A 367 9.68 -6.57 -17.78
C THR A 367 8.41 -6.48 -16.95
N ILE A 368 7.30 -6.92 -17.53
CA ILE A 368 6.02 -7.02 -16.81
C ILE A 368 6.09 -8.04 -15.67
N ASP A 369 6.92 -9.10 -15.81
CA ASP A 369 7.11 -10.12 -14.77
C ASP A 369 7.80 -9.57 -13.54
N ASN A 370 8.70 -8.59 -13.69
CA ASN A 370 9.29 -7.89 -12.56
C ASN A 370 8.25 -7.05 -11.80
N LEU A 371 7.31 -6.43 -12.51
CA LEU A 371 6.22 -5.68 -11.87
C LEU A 371 5.27 -6.60 -11.08
N TRP A 372 5.00 -7.83 -11.54
CA TRP A 372 4.27 -8.84 -10.75
C TRP A 372 4.98 -9.12 -9.42
N SER A 373 6.31 -9.28 -9.46
CA SER A 373 7.12 -9.53 -8.27
C SER A 373 7.07 -8.36 -7.28
N VAL A 374 7.09 -7.13 -7.80
CA VAL A 374 7.00 -5.92 -6.96
C VAL A 374 5.61 -5.77 -6.35
N LEU A 375 4.53 -6.01 -7.11
CA LEU A 375 3.17 -5.98 -6.57
C LEU A 375 2.99 -6.99 -5.43
N PHE A 376 3.61 -8.16 -5.54
CA PHE A 376 3.61 -9.16 -4.48
C PHE A 376 4.38 -8.68 -3.24
N THR A 377 5.63 -8.25 -3.39
CA THR A 377 6.47 -7.84 -2.24
C THR A 377 5.96 -6.58 -1.54
N THR A 378 5.29 -5.69 -2.27
CA THR A 378 4.70 -4.46 -1.71
C THR A 378 3.29 -4.65 -1.14
N GLY A 379 2.70 -5.84 -1.28
CA GLY A 379 1.42 -6.20 -0.66
C GLY A 379 0.18 -5.88 -1.50
N TYR A 380 0.31 -5.55 -2.78
CA TYR A 380 -0.85 -5.46 -3.68
C TYR A 380 -1.35 -6.84 -4.11
N LEU A 381 -0.47 -7.85 -4.07
CA LEU A 381 -0.80 -9.24 -4.29
C LEU A 381 -0.30 -10.10 -3.13
N THR A 382 -0.90 -11.27 -2.96
CA THR A 382 -0.46 -12.27 -1.98
C THR A 382 -0.47 -13.66 -2.62
N LYS A 383 0.19 -14.64 -1.98
CA LYS A 383 0.17 -16.02 -2.46
C LYS A 383 -1.04 -16.77 -1.91
N ALA A 384 -1.74 -17.51 -2.79
CA ALA A 384 -2.78 -18.45 -2.42
C ALA A 384 -2.33 -19.92 -2.55
N GLY A 385 -1.08 -20.13 -2.98
CA GLY A 385 -0.50 -21.47 -3.14
C GLY A 385 0.68 -21.45 -4.11
N GLU A 386 1.25 -22.64 -4.32
CA GLU A 386 2.39 -22.87 -5.20
C GLU A 386 2.08 -23.97 -6.20
N VAL A 387 2.62 -23.84 -7.41
CA VAL A 387 2.49 -24.86 -8.48
C VAL A 387 3.89 -25.21 -8.96
N ARG A 388 4.21 -26.49 -8.97
CA ARG A 388 5.46 -26.97 -9.57
C ARG A 388 5.38 -26.83 -11.09
N LEU A 389 6.38 -26.24 -11.70
CA LEU A 389 6.43 -26.10 -13.14
C LEU A 389 6.77 -27.46 -13.81
N PRO A 390 6.13 -27.77 -14.96
CA PRO A 390 6.49 -28.96 -15.74
C PRO A 390 7.98 -28.90 -16.12
N ASP A 391 8.67 -30.03 -16.00
CA ASP A 391 10.09 -30.19 -16.39
C ASP A 391 11.11 -29.28 -15.68
N SER A 392 10.76 -28.72 -14.53
CA SER A 392 11.60 -27.85 -13.72
C SER A 392 11.47 -28.17 -12.22
N GLU A 393 12.54 -27.92 -11.46
CA GLU A 393 12.47 -27.87 -9.99
C GLU A 393 11.94 -26.53 -9.47
N SER A 394 11.62 -25.59 -10.36
CA SER A 394 11.12 -24.26 -10.04
C SER A 394 9.60 -24.29 -9.76
N TYR A 395 9.16 -23.36 -8.93
CA TYR A 395 7.76 -23.17 -8.58
C TYR A 395 7.24 -21.84 -9.11
N ALA A 396 5.97 -21.82 -9.50
CA ALA A 396 5.21 -20.59 -9.72
C ALA A 396 4.26 -20.39 -8.53
N TYR A 397 4.04 -19.14 -8.15
CA TYR A 397 3.08 -18.76 -7.13
C TYR A 397 1.72 -18.47 -7.74
N LYS A 398 0.66 -18.99 -7.10
CA LYS A 398 -0.71 -18.55 -7.36
C LYS A 398 -0.92 -17.22 -6.67
N LEU A 399 -0.94 -16.14 -7.43
CA LEU A 399 -1.14 -14.80 -6.91
C LEU A 399 -2.61 -14.42 -6.93
N VAL A 400 -3.07 -13.79 -5.86
CA VAL A 400 -4.42 -13.24 -5.71
C VAL A 400 -4.34 -11.81 -5.16
N ILE A 401 -5.40 -11.04 -5.36
CA ILE A 401 -5.60 -9.79 -4.61
C ILE A 401 -6.02 -10.17 -3.19
N PRO A 402 -5.34 -9.68 -2.14
CA PRO A 402 -5.53 -10.17 -0.78
C PRO A 402 -6.95 -9.95 -0.26
N ASN A 403 -7.54 -8.78 -0.48
CA ASN A 403 -8.80 -8.40 0.13
C ASN A 403 -9.59 -7.37 -0.68
N LYS A 404 -10.74 -6.98 -0.14
CA LYS A 404 -11.66 -6.05 -0.81
C LYS A 404 -11.07 -4.64 -0.92
N GLU A 405 -10.33 -4.17 0.08
CA GLU A 405 -9.68 -2.87 0.05
C GLU A 405 -8.67 -2.76 -1.10
N VAL A 406 -7.75 -3.72 -1.21
CA VAL A 406 -6.75 -3.73 -2.29
C VAL A 406 -7.41 -3.91 -3.65
N ARG A 407 -8.52 -4.67 -3.73
CA ARG A 407 -9.30 -4.80 -4.96
C ARG A 407 -9.83 -3.44 -5.44
N GLU A 408 -10.31 -2.59 -4.52
CA GLU A 408 -10.75 -1.23 -4.85
C GLU A 408 -9.61 -0.38 -5.44
N VAL A 409 -8.35 -0.56 -4.99
CA VAL A 409 -7.19 0.12 -5.58
C VAL A 409 -7.07 -0.24 -7.06
N PHE A 410 -7.08 -1.52 -7.41
CA PHE A 410 -6.99 -1.95 -8.80
C PHE A 410 -8.13 -1.39 -9.64
N VAL A 411 -9.36 -1.46 -9.14
CA VAL A 411 -10.55 -0.93 -9.84
C VAL A 411 -10.41 0.56 -10.10
N LEU A 412 -10.00 1.35 -9.10
CA LEU A 412 -9.80 2.79 -9.25
C LEU A 412 -8.70 3.14 -10.26
N GLN A 413 -7.55 2.44 -10.20
CA GLN A 413 -6.44 2.69 -11.14
C GLN A 413 -6.82 2.31 -12.58
N ILE A 414 -7.56 1.22 -12.77
CA ILE A 414 -8.09 0.84 -14.07
C ILE A 414 -9.08 1.91 -14.59
N GLN A 415 -9.94 2.44 -13.72
CA GLN A 415 -10.87 3.53 -14.10
C GLN A 415 -10.12 4.81 -14.47
N GLU A 416 -9.07 5.20 -13.74
CA GLU A 416 -8.25 6.37 -14.06
C GLU A 416 -7.49 6.20 -15.37
N TRP A 417 -6.85 5.05 -15.58
CA TRP A 417 -6.20 4.71 -16.84
C TRP A 417 -7.18 4.79 -18.00
N PHE A 418 -8.37 4.23 -17.81
CA PHE A 418 -9.41 4.25 -18.81
C PHE A 418 -9.85 5.67 -19.19
N LYS A 419 -10.10 6.54 -18.19
CA LYS A 419 -10.39 7.97 -18.44
C LYS A 419 -9.29 8.64 -19.25
N ALA A 420 -8.02 8.34 -18.96
CA ALA A 420 -6.88 8.89 -19.69
C ALA A 420 -6.79 8.37 -21.14
N VAL A 421 -7.13 7.10 -21.39
CA VAL A 421 -7.17 6.51 -22.75
C VAL A 421 -8.32 7.10 -23.55
N VAL A 422 -9.49 7.23 -22.93
CA VAL A 422 -10.69 7.81 -23.57
C VAL A 422 -10.49 9.29 -23.88
N ALA A 423 -9.89 10.06 -22.97
CA ALA A 423 -9.62 11.48 -23.22
C ALA A 423 -8.65 11.74 -24.39
N LYS A 424 -7.90 10.72 -24.83
CA LYS A 424 -7.03 10.80 -26.03
C LYS A 424 -7.74 10.45 -27.33
N ASP A 425 -8.95 9.87 -27.28
CA ASP A 425 -9.74 9.45 -28.46
C ASP A 425 -10.87 10.47 -28.74
N ASP A 426 -10.46 11.69 -29.06
CA ASP A 426 -11.34 12.86 -29.25
C ASP A 426 -12.40 12.61 -30.34
N ASP A 427 -12.07 11.86 -31.39
CA ASP A 427 -12.99 11.58 -32.50
C ASP A 427 -14.11 10.62 -32.09
N THR A 428 -13.82 9.53 -31.39
CA THR A 428 -14.83 8.58 -30.90
C THR A 428 -15.79 9.26 -29.94
N MET A 429 -15.27 10.16 -29.08
CA MET A 429 -16.07 10.87 -28.10
C MET A 429 -16.98 11.93 -28.72
N LYS A 430 -16.49 12.70 -29.69
CA LYS A 430 -17.31 13.66 -30.47
C LYS A 430 -18.43 12.96 -31.21
N LEU A 431 -18.12 11.80 -31.84
CA LEU A 431 -19.12 11.00 -32.53
C LEU A 431 -20.18 10.43 -31.56
N LEU A 432 -19.78 9.98 -30.35
CA LEU A 432 -20.72 9.52 -29.33
C LEU A 432 -21.66 10.65 -28.88
N SER A 433 -21.12 11.81 -28.57
CA SER A 433 -21.90 12.97 -28.11
C SER A 433 -22.89 13.44 -29.17
N ARG A 434 -22.44 13.51 -30.40
CA ARG A 434 -23.31 13.86 -31.53
C ARG A 434 -24.42 12.82 -31.74
N ALA A 435 -24.09 11.53 -31.70
CA ALA A 435 -25.06 10.46 -31.84
C ALA A 435 -26.15 10.49 -30.75
N ILE A 436 -25.79 10.90 -29.53
CA ILE A 436 -26.74 11.08 -28.42
C ILE A 436 -27.70 12.24 -28.73
N LEU A 437 -27.20 13.38 -29.21
CA LEU A 437 -28.08 14.51 -29.59
C LEU A 437 -28.95 14.20 -30.80
N ASP A 438 -28.40 13.50 -31.78
CA ASP A 438 -29.10 13.15 -33.06
C ASP A 438 -30.05 11.94 -32.91
N LYS A 439 -30.15 11.34 -31.72
CA LYS A 439 -30.92 10.11 -31.44
C LYS A 439 -30.54 8.93 -32.34
N ASP A 440 -29.24 8.80 -32.65
CA ASP A 440 -28.74 7.67 -33.43
C ASP A 440 -28.29 6.51 -32.50
N GLU A 441 -29.24 5.68 -32.10
CA GLU A 441 -29.04 4.52 -31.23
C GLU A 441 -27.95 3.56 -31.74
N LYS A 442 -27.89 3.36 -33.06
CA LYS A 442 -26.92 2.45 -33.69
C LYS A 442 -25.52 3.00 -33.58
N GLN A 443 -25.36 4.31 -33.78
CA GLN A 443 -24.07 4.95 -33.66
C GLN A 443 -23.63 5.05 -32.18
N ILE A 444 -24.54 5.35 -31.25
CA ILE A 444 -24.26 5.29 -29.81
C ILE A 444 -23.74 3.90 -29.46
N ALA A 445 -24.47 2.83 -29.79
CA ALA A 445 -24.06 1.46 -29.52
C ALA A 445 -22.72 1.11 -30.19
N ARG A 446 -22.48 1.56 -31.43
CA ARG A 446 -21.21 1.35 -32.13
C ARG A 446 -20.04 1.99 -31.42
N GLN A 447 -20.15 3.28 -31.04
CA GLN A 447 -19.07 4.00 -30.35
C GLN A 447 -18.80 3.39 -28.98
N LEU A 448 -19.83 3.10 -28.20
CA LEU A 448 -19.68 2.41 -26.92
C LEU A 448 -19.03 1.03 -27.09
N ASN A 449 -19.41 0.24 -28.11
CA ASN A 449 -18.79 -1.07 -28.36
C ASN A 449 -17.31 -0.94 -28.78
N ILE A 450 -16.91 0.11 -29.52
CA ILE A 450 -15.51 0.39 -29.83
C ILE A 450 -14.74 0.68 -28.55
N VAL A 451 -15.26 1.56 -27.71
CA VAL A 451 -14.70 1.87 -26.42
C VAL A 451 -14.57 0.60 -25.58
N MET A 452 -15.65 -0.17 -25.45
CA MET A 452 -15.69 -1.42 -24.67
C MET A 452 -14.71 -2.47 -25.18
N SER A 453 -14.48 -2.57 -26.51
CA SER A 453 -13.52 -3.53 -27.07
C SER A 453 -12.07 -3.24 -26.69
N ARG A 454 -11.76 -1.98 -26.39
CA ARG A 454 -10.44 -1.52 -25.94
C ARG A 454 -10.28 -1.57 -24.42
N MET A 455 -11.37 -1.87 -23.70
CA MET A 455 -11.39 -1.89 -22.24
C MET A 455 -10.94 -3.24 -21.67
N ILE A 456 -10.43 -3.14 -20.45
CA ILE A 456 -10.34 -4.26 -19.55
C ILE A 456 -11.77 -4.62 -19.10
N SER A 457 -12.18 -5.87 -19.32
CA SER A 457 -13.50 -6.35 -18.91
C SER A 457 -13.48 -6.78 -17.45
N ILE A 458 -13.61 -5.84 -16.53
CA ILE A 458 -13.73 -6.12 -15.07
C ILE A 458 -14.95 -7.03 -14.76
N LEU A 459 -15.75 -7.39 -15.74
CA LEU A 459 -17.16 -7.73 -15.56
C LEU A 459 -17.53 -9.18 -15.87
N ASP A 460 -16.59 -10.01 -16.34
CA ASP A 460 -16.81 -11.46 -16.47
C ASP A 460 -16.72 -12.21 -15.13
N THR A 461 -16.81 -11.47 -14.03
CA THR A 461 -16.45 -11.91 -12.69
C THR A 461 -17.67 -12.22 -11.83
N LYS A 462 -17.44 -12.90 -10.68
CA LYS A 462 -18.44 -13.18 -9.64
C LYS A 462 -18.99 -11.93 -8.91
N ALA A 463 -18.77 -10.72 -9.44
CA ALA A 463 -19.36 -9.50 -8.89
C ALA A 463 -20.90 -9.58 -8.97
N SER A 464 -21.60 -9.01 -7.99
CA SER A 464 -23.06 -8.90 -8.03
C SER A 464 -23.51 -8.07 -9.23
N ASP A 465 -24.73 -8.30 -9.69
CA ASP A 465 -25.26 -7.58 -10.86
C ASP A 465 -25.29 -6.06 -10.60
N ASP A 466 -25.60 -5.63 -9.37
CA ASP A 466 -25.58 -4.23 -8.95
C ASP A 466 -24.18 -3.61 -9.06
N MET A 467 -23.11 -4.35 -8.70
CA MET A 467 -21.75 -3.85 -8.87
C MET A 467 -21.38 -3.69 -10.35
N LYS A 468 -21.87 -4.57 -11.22
CA LYS A 468 -21.65 -4.48 -12.66
C LYS A 468 -22.41 -3.30 -13.26
N GLU A 469 -23.64 -3.10 -12.86
CA GLU A 469 -24.47 -1.94 -13.29
C GLU A 469 -23.81 -0.62 -12.87
N ASN A 470 -23.38 -0.50 -11.62
CA ASN A 470 -22.64 0.66 -11.11
C ASN A 470 -21.33 0.93 -11.87
N PHE A 471 -20.65 -0.10 -12.32
CA PHE A 471 -19.44 0.07 -13.13
C PHE A 471 -19.76 0.70 -14.49
N TYR A 472 -20.73 0.16 -15.23
CA TYR A 472 -21.11 0.72 -16.56
C TYR A 472 -21.68 2.12 -16.44
N HIS A 473 -22.44 2.38 -15.37
CA HIS A 473 -22.89 3.72 -15.03
C HIS A 473 -21.72 4.69 -14.83
N GLY A 474 -20.75 4.35 -13.98
CA GLY A 474 -19.57 5.16 -13.74
C GLY A 474 -18.71 5.35 -15.00
N LEU A 475 -18.60 4.32 -15.82
CA LEU A 475 -17.95 4.36 -17.12
C LEU A 475 -18.60 5.39 -18.05
N LEU A 476 -19.89 5.24 -18.28
CA LEU A 476 -20.64 6.12 -19.19
C LEU A 476 -20.59 7.56 -18.71
N LEU A 477 -20.73 7.78 -17.40
CA LEU A 477 -20.60 9.10 -16.77
C LEU A 477 -19.22 9.72 -17.02
N GLY A 478 -18.15 8.93 -16.90
CA GLY A 478 -16.78 9.38 -17.17
C GLY A 478 -16.55 9.76 -18.64
N LEU A 479 -17.06 8.93 -19.56
CA LEU A 479 -17.02 9.20 -20.99
C LEU A 479 -17.70 10.53 -21.36
N LEU A 480 -18.91 10.71 -20.88
CA LEU A 480 -19.73 11.89 -21.20
C LEU A 480 -19.14 13.19 -20.62
N ARG A 481 -18.66 13.15 -19.36
CA ARG A 481 -18.02 14.32 -18.71
C ARG A 481 -16.72 14.75 -19.36
N GLY A 482 -15.92 13.79 -19.81
CA GLY A 482 -14.62 14.08 -20.43
C GLY A 482 -14.74 14.69 -21.83
N SER A 483 -15.87 14.48 -22.52
CA SER A 483 -16.03 14.82 -23.92
C SER A 483 -16.81 16.10 -24.19
N ASN A 484 -17.55 16.58 -23.20
CA ASN A 484 -18.48 17.70 -23.39
C ASN A 484 -18.39 18.71 -22.25
N PRO A 485 -17.41 19.62 -22.27
CA PRO A 485 -17.23 20.60 -21.18
C PRO A 485 -18.43 21.55 -21.02
N GLY A 486 -19.24 21.74 -22.06
CA GLY A 486 -20.47 22.56 -22.01
C GLY A 486 -21.71 21.81 -21.48
N TRP A 487 -21.63 20.50 -21.25
CA TRP A 487 -22.74 19.73 -20.73
C TRP A 487 -22.75 19.70 -19.21
N LEU A 488 -23.89 20.04 -18.60
CA LEU A 488 -24.06 19.85 -17.16
C LEU A 488 -24.58 18.43 -16.90
N ILE A 489 -23.71 17.53 -16.44
CA ILE A 489 -24.04 16.12 -16.22
C ILE A 489 -24.13 15.83 -14.74
N LYS A 490 -25.28 15.32 -14.31
CA LYS A 490 -25.59 14.91 -12.93
C LYS A 490 -25.83 13.40 -12.92
N SER A 491 -25.44 12.76 -11.81
CA SER A 491 -25.54 11.32 -11.63
C SER A 491 -26.20 11.02 -10.29
N ASN A 492 -26.97 9.93 -10.22
CA ASN A 492 -27.70 9.46 -9.03
C ASN A 492 -28.51 10.60 -8.36
N ARG A 493 -29.24 11.34 -9.17
CA ARG A 493 -30.05 12.47 -8.67
C ARG A 493 -31.50 12.05 -8.50
N GLU A 494 -32.09 12.48 -7.41
CA GLU A 494 -33.52 12.39 -7.21
C GLU A 494 -34.25 13.13 -8.34
N SER A 495 -35.15 12.43 -9.03
CA SER A 495 -35.96 12.94 -10.12
C SER A 495 -37.22 12.11 -10.21
N GLY A 496 -38.39 12.78 -10.18
CA GLY A 496 -39.68 12.09 -10.09
C GLY A 496 -39.76 11.20 -8.86
N ASP A 497 -40.21 9.97 -9.03
CA ASP A 497 -40.39 8.98 -7.96
C ASP A 497 -39.18 8.09 -7.70
N GLY A 498 -37.94 8.56 -8.02
CA GLY A 498 -36.72 7.76 -7.81
C GLY A 498 -35.43 8.51 -8.10
N PHE A 499 -34.37 7.75 -8.30
CA PHE A 499 -33.04 8.27 -8.62
C PHE A 499 -32.68 7.84 -10.03
N SER A 500 -32.47 8.81 -10.95
CA SER A 500 -32.00 8.56 -12.30
C SER A 500 -30.49 8.31 -12.31
N ASP A 501 -30.02 7.40 -13.15
CA ASP A 501 -28.59 7.14 -13.28
C ASP A 501 -27.84 8.36 -13.79
N ILE A 502 -28.23 8.91 -14.95
CA ILE A 502 -27.55 10.07 -15.56
C ILE A 502 -28.59 11.04 -16.12
N LEU A 503 -28.51 12.30 -15.66
CA LEU A 503 -29.23 13.44 -16.23
C LEU A 503 -28.23 14.38 -16.90
N ILE A 504 -28.51 14.76 -18.15
CA ILE A 504 -27.66 15.64 -18.93
C ILE A 504 -28.45 16.88 -19.36
N LYS A 505 -27.84 18.02 -19.19
CA LYS A 505 -28.32 19.31 -19.70
C LYS A 505 -27.31 19.80 -20.72
N PRO A 506 -27.61 19.63 -22.03
CA PRO A 506 -26.79 20.18 -23.09
C PRO A 506 -26.76 21.71 -23.06
N GLU A 507 -25.93 22.32 -23.93
CA GLU A 507 -25.86 23.79 -24.07
C GLU A 507 -27.19 24.40 -24.54
N ASP A 508 -27.95 23.66 -25.36
CA ASP A 508 -29.31 24.05 -25.73
C ASP A 508 -30.22 24.08 -24.50
N PRO A 509 -30.81 25.24 -24.16
CA PRO A 509 -31.63 25.38 -22.97
C PRO A 509 -32.92 24.55 -23.00
N ASP A 510 -33.43 24.20 -24.18
CA ASP A 510 -34.65 23.42 -24.34
C ASP A 510 -34.38 21.91 -24.30
N ALA A 511 -33.13 21.49 -24.56
CA ALA A 511 -32.76 20.08 -24.64
C ALA A 511 -32.46 19.48 -23.27
N GLY A 512 -32.91 18.26 -23.04
CA GLY A 512 -32.62 17.44 -21.86
C GLY A 512 -32.40 16.00 -22.23
N ILE A 513 -31.55 15.27 -21.49
CA ILE A 513 -31.30 13.85 -21.75
C ILE A 513 -31.34 13.08 -20.43
N VAL A 514 -32.06 11.96 -20.43
CA VAL A 514 -32.12 10.99 -19.34
C VAL A 514 -31.54 9.68 -19.82
N ILE A 515 -30.62 9.10 -19.06
CA ILE A 515 -30.03 7.80 -19.38
C ILE A 515 -30.18 6.88 -18.16
N GLU A 516 -30.69 5.68 -18.40
CA GLU A 516 -30.75 4.60 -17.43
C GLU A 516 -29.88 3.45 -17.93
N VAL A 517 -29.05 2.89 -17.05
CA VAL A 517 -28.09 1.83 -17.36
C VAL A 517 -28.57 0.52 -16.74
N LYS A 518 -28.47 -0.56 -17.49
CA LYS A 518 -28.77 -1.91 -17.00
C LYS A 518 -27.66 -2.90 -17.35
N TYR A 519 -27.50 -3.90 -16.50
CA TYR A 519 -26.62 -5.03 -16.78
C TYR A 519 -27.41 -6.27 -17.17
N ALA A 520 -27.04 -6.89 -18.29
CA ALA A 520 -27.61 -8.16 -18.75
C ALA A 520 -26.60 -9.30 -18.57
N LYS A 521 -26.98 -10.39 -17.90
CA LYS A 521 -26.11 -11.56 -17.69
C LYS A 521 -25.72 -12.26 -18.99
N GLU A 522 -26.61 -12.27 -19.96
CA GLU A 522 -26.45 -12.96 -21.22
C GLU A 522 -26.79 -12.04 -22.38
N MET A 523 -26.09 -12.21 -23.51
CA MET A 523 -26.29 -11.39 -24.72
C MET A 523 -27.73 -11.39 -25.23
N LYS A 524 -28.44 -12.51 -25.11
CA LYS A 524 -29.85 -12.62 -25.51
C LYS A 524 -30.82 -11.76 -24.71
N ASN A 525 -30.38 -11.29 -23.52
CA ASN A 525 -31.21 -10.51 -22.60
C ASN A 525 -30.98 -8.99 -22.73
N LEU A 526 -30.10 -8.55 -23.67
CA LEU A 526 -29.76 -7.12 -23.84
C LEU A 526 -30.98 -6.27 -24.22
N ASP A 527 -31.77 -6.75 -25.16
CA ASP A 527 -32.94 -6.01 -25.63
C ASP A 527 -34.00 -5.85 -24.51
N ALA A 528 -34.27 -6.93 -23.79
CA ALA A 528 -35.18 -6.89 -22.63
C ALA A 528 -34.65 -5.96 -21.50
N ALA A 529 -33.34 -5.90 -21.28
CA ALA A 529 -32.75 -5.00 -20.31
C ALA A 529 -32.83 -3.53 -20.72
N CYS A 530 -32.71 -3.21 -22.03
CA CYS A 530 -32.97 -1.86 -22.53
C CYS A 530 -34.43 -1.45 -22.35
N GLU A 531 -35.37 -2.35 -22.63
CA GLU A 531 -36.80 -2.08 -22.43
C GLU A 531 -37.11 -1.86 -20.94
N ALA A 532 -36.52 -2.64 -20.06
CA ALA A 532 -36.66 -2.45 -18.61
C ALA A 532 -36.12 -1.08 -18.14
N ALA A 533 -34.98 -0.64 -18.72
CA ALA A 533 -34.44 0.70 -18.43
C ALA A 533 -35.40 1.81 -18.90
N MET A 534 -35.95 1.68 -20.12
CA MET A 534 -36.92 2.64 -20.65
C MET A 534 -38.23 2.66 -19.84
N THR A 535 -38.70 1.49 -19.40
CA THR A 535 -39.88 1.38 -18.55
C THR A 535 -39.64 2.09 -17.20
N GLN A 536 -38.46 1.89 -16.60
CA GLN A 536 -38.10 2.55 -15.35
C GLN A 536 -38.06 4.08 -15.47
N ILE A 537 -37.50 4.63 -16.56
CA ILE A 537 -37.49 6.08 -16.80
C ILE A 537 -38.91 6.63 -16.80
N LYS A 538 -39.83 5.93 -17.49
CA LYS A 538 -41.24 6.37 -17.61
C LYS A 538 -42.02 6.24 -16.29
N GLU A 539 -41.96 5.07 -15.66
CA GLU A 539 -42.69 4.80 -14.40
C GLU A 539 -42.22 5.69 -13.28
N LYS A 540 -40.91 6.01 -13.23
CA LYS A 540 -40.32 6.86 -12.20
C LYS A 540 -40.26 8.34 -12.57
N ARG A 541 -40.74 8.71 -13.77
CA ARG A 541 -40.77 10.09 -14.28
C ARG A 541 -39.44 10.82 -14.14
N TYR A 542 -38.36 10.18 -14.57
CA TYR A 542 -37.01 10.74 -14.42
C TYR A 542 -36.77 12.01 -15.25
N ASP A 543 -37.64 12.36 -16.16
CA ASP A 543 -37.67 13.60 -16.93
C ASP A 543 -38.20 14.80 -16.15
N GLU A 544 -38.92 14.58 -15.03
CA GLU A 544 -39.59 15.64 -14.26
C GLU A 544 -38.63 16.75 -13.81
N ALA A 545 -37.44 16.40 -13.31
CA ALA A 545 -36.44 17.39 -12.89
C ALA A 545 -35.90 18.25 -14.05
N LEU A 546 -35.97 17.78 -15.28
CA LEU A 546 -35.60 18.56 -16.49
C LEU A 546 -36.76 19.47 -16.91
N ARG A 547 -37.99 18.98 -16.81
CA ARG A 547 -39.22 19.76 -17.09
C ARG A 547 -39.42 20.90 -16.10
N ASP A 548 -39.19 20.67 -14.81
CA ASP A 548 -39.25 21.68 -13.78
C ASP A 548 -38.25 22.83 -14.03
N GLU A 549 -37.17 22.57 -14.70
CA GLU A 549 -36.19 23.57 -15.12
C GLU A 549 -36.52 24.22 -16.49
N GLY A 550 -37.69 23.90 -17.07
CA GLY A 550 -38.20 24.49 -18.31
C GLY A 550 -37.72 23.80 -19.61
N ARG A 551 -37.07 22.62 -19.53
CA ARG A 551 -36.64 21.87 -20.71
C ARG A 551 -37.78 21.05 -21.28
N CYS A 552 -38.06 21.19 -22.58
CA CYS A 552 -39.21 20.57 -23.23
C CYS A 552 -38.78 19.53 -24.32
N ASP A 553 -37.56 19.59 -24.83
CA ASP A 553 -37.03 18.62 -25.79
C ASP A 553 -36.20 17.56 -25.05
N ILE A 554 -36.87 16.52 -24.53
CA ILE A 554 -36.22 15.52 -23.66
C ILE A 554 -36.06 14.20 -24.42
N LEU A 555 -34.80 13.72 -24.48
CA LEU A 555 -34.44 12.40 -24.97
C LEU A 555 -34.21 11.44 -23.81
N ALA A 556 -34.77 10.24 -23.92
CA ALA A 556 -34.53 9.16 -22.96
C ALA A 556 -33.78 8.00 -23.61
N TYR A 557 -32.82 7.43 -22.91
CA TYR A 557 -32.04 6.29 -23.36
C TYR A 557 -31.99 5.19 -22.30
N GLY A 558 -32.41 3.98 -22.70
CA GLY A 558 -32.11 2.75 -21.98
C GLY A 558 -30.87 2.10 -22.58
N ILE A 559 -29.79 2.00 -21.81
CA ILE A 559 -28.53 1.41 -22.27
C ILE A 559 -28.25 0.14 -21.45
N ALA A 560 -28.24 -1.00 -22.11
CA ALA A 560 -27.92 -2.28 -21.49
C ALA A 560 -26.55 -2.77 -21.90
N PHE A 561 -25.79 -3.24 -20.93
CA PHE A 561 -24.45 -3.80 -21.13
C PHE A 561 -24.43 -5.29 -20.81
N CYS A 562 -23.68 -6.05 -21.61
CA CYS A 562 -23.32 -7.43 -21.36
C CYS A 562 -21.88 -7.65 -21.80
N ARG A 563 -20.97 -7.84 -20.84
CA ARG A 563 -19.54 -7.96 -21.15
C ARG A 563 -19.03 -6.78 -22.00
N LYS A 564 -18.38 -7.04 -23.12
CA LYS A 564 -17.84 -6.00 -24.04
C LYS A 564 -18.86 -5.56 -25.11
N ARG A 565 -20.14 -5.71 -24.85
CA ARG A 565 -21.22 -5.36 -25.78
C ARG A 565 -22.30 -4.54 -25.09
N CYS A 566 -22.88 -3.64 -25.84
CA CYS A 566 -24.07 -2.90 -25.39
C CYS A 566 -25.14 -2.85 -26.45
N ARG A 567 -26.36 -2.60 -26.00
CA ARG A 567 -27.54 -2.20 -26.79
C ARG A 567 -28.03 -0.88 -26.25
N VAL A 568 -28.64 -0.11 -27.12
CA VAL A 568 -29.21 1.19 -26.82
C VAL A 568 -30.60 1.26 -27.45
N VAL A 569 -31.54 1.71 -26.68
CA VAL A 569 -32.90 2.08 -27.12
C VAL A 569 -33.13 3.51 -26.68
N GLY A 570 -33.60 4.36 -27.58
CA GLY A 570 -33.84 5.77 -27.30
C GLY A 570 -35.19 6.23 -27.81
N GLU A 571 -35.84 7.12 -27.08
CA GLU A 571 -37.07 7.77 -27.52
C GLU A 571 -37.08 9.25 -27.11
N LYS A 572 -37.90 10.04 -27.80
CA LYS A 572 -38.23 11.40 -27.39
C LYS A 572 -39.42 11.32 -26.45
N ILE A 573 -39.30 11.86 -25.24
CA ILE A 573 -40.41 11.94 -24.30
C ILE A 573 -41.27 13.15 -24.72
N ASN A 574 -42.46 12.85 -25.28
CA ASN A 574 -43.46 13.86 -25.58
C ASN A 574 -44.28 14.20 -24.35
N ASP A 575 -44.84 15.40 -24.32
CA ASP A 575 -45.76 15.87 -23.25
C ASP A 575 -46.97 14.97 -23.05
#